data_77de0c31d2104164c0a74f67ad4aa068
#
_entry.id   77de0c31d2104164c0a74f67ad4aa068
#
_cell.length_a   1.000
_cell.length_b   1.000
_cell.length_c   1.000
_cell.angle_alpha   90.00
_cell.angle_beta   90.00
_cell.angle_gamma   90.00
#
_symmetry.space_group_name_H-M   'P 1'
#
loop_
_entity.id
_entity.type
_entity.pdbx_description
1 polymer ?
#
loop_
_entity_poly.entity_id
_entity_poly.type
_entity_poly.pdbx_seq_one_letter_code
_entity_poly.pdbx_strand_id
1 'polypeptide(L)' 'MDRIVVNSHIHFGKPCVAGTRITVQSILELLNDGLSFEEIIRDYYPDLQIEDIRACLQYAIALVAAEDIRLVSI' A
#
# COMPACT_ATOMS: atom_id res chain seq x y z
N MET A 1 -8.92 -1.84 8.59
CA MET A 1 -7.73 -1.00 8.33
C MET A 1 -8.20 0.33 7.76
N ASP A 2 -8.17 1.34 8.60
CA ASP A 2 -8.86 2.60 8.30
C ASP A 2 -8.12 3.47 7.29
N ARG A 3 -6.83 3.24 7.11
CA ARG A 3 -6.03 4.07 6.21
C ARG A 3 -6.03 3.59 4.77
N ILE A 4 -6.49 2.38 4.53
CA ILE A 4 -6.57 1.81 3.18
C ILE A 4 -8.02 1.60 2.83
N VAL A 5 -8.41 2.08 1.66
CA VAL A 5 -9.79 1.94 1.17
C VAL A 5 -9.78 1.32 -0.22
N VAL A 6 -10.85 0.58 -0.51
CA VAL A 6 -11.09 0.01 -1.84
C VAL A 6 -12.43 0.57 -2.30
N ASN A 7 -12.40 1.34 -3.38
CA ASN A 7 -13.61 1.97 -3.92
C ASN A 7 -13.64 1.73 -5.42
N SER A 8 -14.71 1.08 -5.90
CA SER A 8 -14.87 0.75 -7.31
C SER A 8 -14.86 1.98 -8.23
N HIS A 9 -15.12 3.15 -7.69
CA HIS A 9 -15.13 4.39 -8.46
C HIS A 9 -13.77 5.09 -8.49
N ILE A 10 -12.79 4.56 -7.77
CA ILE A 10 -11.45 5.13 -7.71
C ILE A 10 -10.46 4.05 -8.15
N HIS A 11 -9.69 4.35 -9.21
CA HIS A 11 -8.68 3.45 -9.76
C HIS A 11 -9.20 2.03 -10.00
N PHE A 12 -10.45 1.92 -10.45
CA PHE A 12 -11.07 0.63 -10.78
C PHE A 12 -11.07 -0.35 -9.60
N GLY A 13 -11.23 0.18 -8.38
CA GLY A 13 -11.30 -0.65 -7.19
C GLY A 13 -9.94 -1.08 -6.64
N LYS A 14 -8.85 -0.48 -7.09
CA LYS A 14 -7.54 -0.76 -6.50
C LYS A 14 -7.44 -0.17 -5.09
N PRO A 15 -6.77 -0.85 -4.16
CA PRO A 15 -6.59 -0.29 -2.81
C PRO A 15 -5.80 1.01 -2.86
N CYS A 16 -6.27 2.00 -2.14
CA CYS A 16 -5.65 3.33 -2.09
C CYS A 16 -5.54 3.79 -0.64
N VAL A 17 -4.65 4.73 -0.40
CA VAL A 17 -4.59 5.43 0.88
C VAL A 17 -5.84 6.30 1.00
N ALA A 18 -6.54 6.21 2.12
CA ALA A 18 -7.80 6.90 2.35
C ALA A 18 -7.64 8.41 2.12
N GLY A 19 -8.60 9.00 1.44
CA GLY A 19 -8.60 10.43 1.13
C GLY A 19 -7.67 10.83 -0.01
N THR A 20 -7.05 9.86 -0.69
CA THR A 20 -6.14 10.13 -1.80
C THR A 20 -6.45 9.20 -2.96
N ARG A 21 -5.77 9.46 -4.09
CA ARG A 21 -5.76 8.52 -5.22
C ARG A 21 -4.44 7.76 -5.31
N ILE A 22 -3.66 7.76 -4.24
CA ILE A 22 -2.38 7.07 -4.18
C ILE A 22 -2.65 5.60 -3.89
N THR A 23 -2.27 4.73 -4.82
CA THR A 23 -2.53 3.31 -4.67
C THR A 23 -1.49 2.65 -3.76
N VAL A 24 -1.92 1.59 -3.09
CA VAL A 24 -0.99 0.76 -2.32
C VAL A 24 0.13 0.24 -3.23
N GLN A 25 -0.22 -0.16 -4.46
CA GLN A 25 0.78 -0.66 -5.41
C GLN A 25 1.88 0.36 -5.66
N SER A 26 1.52 1.64 -5.87
CA SER A 26 2.51 2.69 -6.11
C SER A 26 3.49 2.82 -4.95
N ILE A 27 2.98 2.77 -3.73
CA ILE A 27 3.83 2.85 -2.54
C ILE A 27 4.76 1.63 -2.47
N LEU A 28 4.22 0.44 -2.70
CA LEU A 28 5.03 -0.78 -2.64
C LEU A 28 6.14 -0.77 -3.70
N GLU A 29 5.84 -0.26 -4.88
CA GLU A 29 6.84 -0.15 -5.94
C GLU A 29 7.98 0.78 -5.56
N LEU A 30 7.68 1.90 -4.93
CA LEU A 30 8.72 2.81 -4.46
C LEU A 30 9.59 2.19 -3.38
N LEU A 31 8.97 1.45 -2.46
CA LEU A 31 9.72 0.72 -1.44
C LEU A 31 10.61 -0.34 -2.09
N ASN A 32 10.10 -1.04 -3.09
CA ASN A 32 10.87 -2.04 -3.82
C ASN A 32 12.06 -1.42 -4.56
N ASP A 33 11.94 -0.18 -4.96
CA ASP A 33 13.03 0.55 -5.61
C ASP A 33 14.08 1.05 -4.63
N GLY A 34 13.89 0.79 -3.35
CA GLY A 34 14.87 1.12 -2.32
C GLY A 34 14.66 2.44 -1.60
N LEU A 35 13.54 3.11 -1.84
CA LEU A 35 13.27 4.35 -1.13
C LEU A 35 12.86 4.09 0.31
N SER A 36 13.31 4.96 1.21
CA SER A 36 12.84 4.92 2.60
C SER A 36 11.46 5.57 2.70
N PHE A 37 10.80 5.37 3.83
CA PHE A 37 9.51 6.02 4.11
C PHE A 37 9.67 7.54 3.98
N GLU A 38 10.72 8.09 4.57
CA GLU A 38 10.96 9.53 4.53
C GLU A 38 11.18 10.04 3.11
N GLU A 39 11.89 9.28 2.30
CA GLU A 39 12.13 9.67 0.91
C GLU A 39 10.84 9.68 0.09
N ILE A 40 9.97 8.70 0.31
CA ILE A 40 8.68 8.64 -0.38
C ILE A 40 7.85 9.87 -0.05
N ILE A 41 7.79 10.25 1.23
CA ILE A 41 7.02 11.41 1.65
C ILE A 41 7.64 12.68 1.13
N ARG A 42 8.97 12.82 1.28
CA ARG A 42 9.65 14.05 0.88
C ARG A 42 9.57 14.31 -0.62
N ASP A 43 9.80 13.25 -1.41
CA ASP A 43 10.06 13.42 -2.84
C ASP A 43 8.85 13.11 -3.72
N TYR A 44 7.87 12.36 -3.22
CA TYR A 44 6.74 11.90 -4.04
C TYR A 44 5.39 12.34 -3.49
N TYR A 45 5.13 12.08 -2.21
CA TYR A 45 3.80 12.27 -1.64
C TYR A 45 3.88 13.02 -0.31
N PRO A 46 4.12 14.33 -0.34
CA PRO A 46 4.36 15.08 0.90
C PRO A 46 3.15 15.15 1.83
N ASP A 47 1.95 14.83 1.33
CA ASP A 47 0.75 14.83 2.16
C ASP A 47 0.56 13.53 2.95
N LEU A 48 1.35 12.51 2.68
CA LEU A 48 1.27 11.25 3.41
C LEU A 48 2.01 11.30 4.73
N GLN A 49 1.57 10.47 5.65
CA GLN A 49 2.24 10.24 6.92
C GLN A 49 2.94 8.88 6.88
N ILE A 50 3.87 8.66 7.79
CA ILE A 50 4.57 7.39 7.89
C ILE A 50 3.58 6.25 8.12
N GLU A 51 2.54 6.50 8.92
CA GLU A 51 1.49 5.52 9.19
C GLU A 51 0.76 5.08 7.92
N ASP A 52 0.63 5.97 6.95
CA ASP A 52 0.00 5.63 5.67
C ASP A 52 0.83 4.61 4.89
N ILE A 53 2.15 4.80 4.87
CA ILE A 53 3.06 3.88 4.18
C ILE A 53 3.08 2.54 4.90
N ARG A 54 3.12 2.57 6.24
CA ARG A 54 3.07 1.35 7.03
C ARG A 54 1.79 0.58 6.78
N ALA A 55 0.66 1.30 6.65
CA ALA A 55 -0.63 0.66 6.37
C ALA A 55 -0.61 -0.06 5.00
N CYS A 56 0.08 0.50 4.03
CA CYS A 56 0.24 -0.16 2.72
C CYS A 56 0.98 -1.50 2.87
N LEU A 57 2.05 -1.51 3.65
CA LEU A 57 2.78 -2.75 3.93
C LEU A 57 1.92 -3.75 4.67
N GLN A 58 1.18 -3.31 5.68
CA GLN A 58 0.30 -4.19 6.45
C GLN A 58 -0.78 -4.81 5.55
N TYR A 59 -1.32 -4.01 4.64
CA TYR A 59 -2.30 -4.51 3.68
C TYR A 59 -1.71 -5.61 2.81
N ALA A 60 -0.51 -5.39 2.28
CA ALA A 60 0.16 -6.37 1.45
C ALA A 60 0.46 -7.66 2.22
N ILE A 61 0.93 -7.52 3.46
CA ILE A 61 1.22 -8.67 4.31
C ILE A 61 -0.06 -9.48 4.55
N ALA A 62 -1.17 -8.81 4.81
CA ALA A 62 -2.43 -9.48 5.06
C ALA A 62 -2.90 -10.27 3.83
N LEU A 63 -2.73 -9.71 2.63
CA LEU A 63 -3.08 -10.42 1.41
C LEU A 63 -2.22 -11.65 1.20
N VAL A 64 -0.92 -11.52 1.38
CA VAL A 64 0.01 -12.63 1.21
C VAL A 64 -0.27 -13.71 2.25
N ALA A 65 -0.52 -13.34 3.49
CA ALA A 65 -0.84 -14.29 4.54
C ALA A 65 -2.11 -15.08 4.24
N ALA A 66 -3.09 -14.44 3.62
CA ALA A 66 -4.33 -15.12 3.25
C ALA A 66 -4.12 -16.18 2.17
N GLU A 67 -3.10 -16.03 1.33
CA GLU A 67 -2.81 -16.94 0.23
C GLU A 67 -1.73 -17.97 0.57
N ASP A 68 -1.08 -17.82 1.71
CA ASP A 68 0.11 -18.59 2.08
C ASP A 68 -0.15 -20.09 2.08
N ILE A 69 -1.32 -20.53 2.52
CA ILE A 69 -1.68 -21.92 2.58
C ILE A 69 -1.60 -22.60 1.21
N ARG A 70 -1.97 -21.89 0.16
CA ARG A 70 -1.95 -22.42 -1.19
C ARG A 70 -0.54 -22.65 -1.70
N LEU A 71 0.37 -21.78 -1.32
CA LEU A 71 1.77 -21.91 -1.73
C LEU A 71 2.46 -23.04 -1.01
N VAL A 72 2.11 -23.27 0.25
CA VAL A 72 2.71 -24.31 1.05
C VAL A 72 2.34 -25.70 0.54
N SER A 73 1.19 -25.84 -0.09
CA SER A 73 0.71 -27.14 -0.57
C SER A 73 1.46 -27.64 -1.80
N ILE A 74 2.28 -26.83 -2.38
CA ILE A 74 3.09 -27.22 -3.53
C ILE A 74 4.27 -28.06 -3.07
#